data_c6c787300f492ef66ca7edb732c529d3
#
_entry.id   c6c787300f492ef66ca7edb732c529d3
#
_cell.length_a   1.000
_cell.length_b   1.000
_cell.length_c   1.000
_cell.angle_alpha   90.00
_cell.angle_beta   90.00
_cell.angle_gamma   90.00
#
_symmetry.space_group_name_H-M   'P 1'
#
loop_
_entity.id
_entity.type
_entity.pdbx_description
1 polymer ?
#
loop_
_entity_poly.entity_id
_entity_poly.type
_entity_poly.pdbx_seq_one_letter_code
_entity_poly.pdbx_strand_id
1 'polypeptide(L)'
;MVNFAEVLDKSLLIIMAKWHGFGRCKTRLSRDIGKTNSAKIQSVMTNHTISTAKSLQNIKLVDISIAISGLGERNCRRWSKVLGIKKFNLQGKGCLGEKMKRQIIINKKFCVQNKIKNIIFIGTDLPDLCHLDLLTTIKELKQNDLILGPSNDGGYWLIGLSEKIISKHLHLPFINIKWSKENVLQNTIDNFAFTKLKYKFLDKKLILIRLLILKIESNQLA
;
A
#
# COMPACT_ATOMS: atom_id res chain seq x y z
N MET A 1 4.44 30.96 4.47
CA MET A 1 4.32 29.49 4.43
C MET A 1 4.06 29.11 2.98
N VAL A 2 4.95 28.36 2.35
CA VAL A 2 4.72 27.86 0.98
C VAL A 2 3.56 26.88 1.03
N ASN A 3 2.52 27.14 0.22
CA ASN A 3 1.37 26.24 0.13
C ASN A 3 1.80 24.97 -0.63
N PHE A 4 2.23 23.94 0.08
CA PHE A 4 2.69 22.67 -0.51
C PHE A 4 1.67 22.04 -1.45
N ALA A 5 0.38 22.36 -1.28
CA ALA A 5 -0.69 21.84 -2.13
C ALA A 5 -0.71 22.45 -3.54
N GLU A 6 -0.08 23.62 -3.75
CA GLU A 6 0.03 24.25 -5.08
C GLU A 6 1.27 23.75 -5.86
N VAL A 7 2.24 23.17 -5.15
CA VAL A 7 3.51 22.73 -5.73
C VAL A 7 3.54 21.23 -6.04
N LEU A 8 2.75 20.42 -5.34
CA LEU A 8 2.74 18.96 -5.48
C LEU A 8 1.44 18.46 -6.14
N ASP A 9 1.60 17.50 -7.06
CA ASP A 9 0.43 16.85 -7.69
C ASP A 9 -0.35 16.03 -6.66
N LYS A 10 -1.67 16.22 -6.65
CA LYS A 10 -2.56 15.46 -5.77
C LYS A 10 -2.53 13.98 -6.13
N SER A 11 -2.43 13.13 -5.13
CA SER A 11 -2.32 11.68 -5.27
C SER A 11 -3.53 10.96 -4.67
N LEU A 12 -3.89 9.79 -5.21
CA LEU A 12 -4.80 8.85 -4.56
C LEU A 12 -3.99 7.82 -3.79
N LEU A 13 -4.12 7.83 -2.48
CA LEU A 13 -3.53 6.81 -1.62
C LEU A 13 -4.52 5.66 -1.42
N ILE A 14 -4.18 4.48 -1.91
CA ILE A 14 -4.99 3.26 -1.80
C ILE A 14 -4.38 2.35 -0.75
N ILE A 15 -5.07 2.19 0.37
CA ILE A 15 -4.67 1.30 1.46
C ILE A 15 -5.21 -0.10 1.18
N MET A 16 -4.31 -1.06 0.96
CA MET A 16 -4.65 -2.48 0.74
C MET A 16 -4.83 -3.18 2.09
N ALA A 17 -6.05 -3.19 2.62
CA ALA A 17 -6.34 -3.70 3.95
C ALA A 17 -7.02 -5.07 3.92
N LYS A 18 -6.64 -5.93 4.87
CA LYS A 18 -7.32 -7.18 5.16
C LYS A 18 -8.08 -7.06 6.48
N TRP A 19 -9.35 -7.49 6.47
CA TRP A 19 -10.15 -7.52 7.69
C TRP A 19 -9.47 -8.35 8.78
N HIS A 20 -9.46 -7.82 9.98
CA HIS A 20 -8.85 -8.43 11.18
C HIS A 20 -9.73 -9.50 11.83
N GLY A 21 -10.48 -10.26 11.05
CA GLY A 21 -11.30 -11.36 11.55
C GLY A 21 -10.48 -12.44 12.24
N PHE A 22 -11.01 -12.96 13.36
CA PHE A 22 -10.40 -14.03 14.15
C PHE A 22 -9.98 -15.21 13.27
N GLY A 23 -8.70 -15.58 13.30
CA GLY A 23 -8.12 -16.67 12.51
C GLY A 23 -8.03 -16.43 10.99
N ARG A 24 -8.42 -15.24 10.50
CA ARG A 24 -8.46 -14.92 9.05
C ARG A 24 -7.32 -14.00 8.58
N CYS A 25 -6.57 -13.41 9.50
CA CYS A 25 -5.46 -12.52 9.19
C CYS A 25 -4.18 -12.99 9.86
N LYS A 26 -3.02 -12.64 9.28
CA LYS A 26 -1.68 -12.93 9.82
C LYS A 26 -1.54 -14.38 10.34
N THR A 27 -1.95 -15.34 9.52
CA THR A 27 -2.03 -16.76 9.92
C THR A 27 -0.68 -17.36 10.32
N ARG A 28 0.45 -16.87 9.78
CA ARG A 28 1.80 -17.26 10.22
C ARG A 28 2.05 -16.79 11.66
N LEU A 29 1.81 -15.52 11.92
CA LEU A 29 1.96 -14.92 13.24
C LEU A 29 1.00 -15.53 14.27
N SER A 30 -0.20 -15.92 13.86
CA SER A 30 -1.20 -16.52 14.76
C SER A 30 -0.80 -17.88 15.33
N ARG A 31 0.20 -18.56 14.75
CA ARG A 31 0.77 -19.80 15.29
C ARG A 31 1.58 -19.52 16.56
N ASP A 32 2.26 -18.37 16.61
CA ASP A 32 3.18 -18.03 17.70
C ASP A 32 2.46 -17.27 18.83
N ILE A 33 1.59 -16.34 18.49
CA ILE A 33 0.92 -15.46 19.47
C ILE A 33 -0.59 -15.68 19.63
N GLY A 34 -1.15 -16.66 18.93
CA GLY A 34 -2.58 -16.97 18.95
C GLY A 34 -3.44 -16.07 18.04
N LYS A 35 -4.64 -16.57 17.70
CA LYS A 35 -5.57 -15.95 16.75
C LYS A 35 -6.10 -14.58 17.23
N THR A 36 -6.33 -14.44 18.52
CA THR A 36 -6.84 -13.18 19.11
C THR A 36 -5.81 -12.07 19.02
N ASN A 37 -4.56 -12.35 19.42
CA ASN A 37 -3.51 -11.34 19.42
C ASN A 37 -3.14 -10.94 17.99
N SER A 38 -3.09 -11.90 17.04
CA SER A 38 -2.84 -11.60 15.63
C SER A 38 -3.93 -10.72 15.01
N ALA A 39 -5.20 -10.90 15.41
CA ALA A 39 -6.30 -10.04 14.99
C ALA A 39 -6.19 -8.62 15.60
N LYS A 40 -5.85 -8.50 16.88
CA LYS A 40 -5.60 -7.21 17.55
C LYS A 40 -4.46 -6.45 16.86
N ILE A 41 -3.34 -7.11 16.61
CA ILE A 41 -2.20 -6.51 15.91
C ILE A 41 -2.61 -6.02 14.51
N GLN A 42 -3.35 -6.82 13.74
CA GLN A 42 -3.83 -6.39 12.42
C GLN A 42 -4.71 -5.14 12.51
N SER A 43 -5.58 -5.06 13.52
CA SER A 43 -6.42 -3.88 13.77
C SER A 43 -5.58 -2.64 14.10
N VAL A 44 -4.63 -2.76 15.02
CA VAL A 44 -3.73 -1.67 15.41
C VAL A 44 -2.93 -1.17 14.22
N MET A 45 -2.34 -2.08 13.43
CA MET A 45 -1.55 -1.74 12.26
C MET A 45 -2.39 -1.04 11.18
N THR A 46 -3.62 -1.50 10.96
CA THR A 46 -4.53 -0.84 10.02
C THR A 46 -4.85 0.59 10.47
N ASN A 47 -5.13 0.79 11.76
CA ASN A 47 -5.39 2.12 12.31
C ASN A 47 -4.17 3.04 12.23
N HIS A 48 -2.97 2.52 12.50
CA HIS A 48 -1.72 3.25 12.33
C HIS A 48 -1.53 3.75 10.89
N THR A 49 -1.66 2.86 9.91
CA THR A 49 -1.56 3.22 8.47
C THR A 49 -2.57 4.30 8.09
N ILE A 50 -3.82 4.17 8.56
CA ILE A 50 -4.88 5.15 8.29
C ILE A 50 -4.59 6.51 8.95
N SER A 51 -4.13 6.52 10.18
CA SER A 51 -3.76 7.75 10.90
C SER A 51 -2.65 8.50 10.16
N THR A 52 -1.61 7.77 9.74
CA THR A 52 -0.51 8.34 8.93
C THR A 52 -1.01 8.89 7.59
N ALA A 53 -1.91 8.19 6.91
CA ALA A 53 -2.50 8.66 5.66
C ALA A 53 -3.35 9.93 5.85
N LYS A 54 -4.14 10.00 6.93
CA LYS A 54 -5.00 11.15 7.25
C LYS A 54 -4.22 12.43 7.51
N SER A 55 -2.99 12.37 8.02
CA SER A 55 -2.17 13.56 8.20
C SER A 55 -1.90 14.30 6.87
N LEU A 56 -1.69 13.54 5.77
CA LEU A 56 -1.52 14.13 4.44
C LEU A 56 -2.85 14.52 3.79
N GLN A 57 -3.94 13.85 4.11
CA GLN A 57 -5.27 14.22 3.65
C GLN A 57 -5.70 15.59 4.23
N ASN A 58 -5.39 15.84 5.50
CA ASN A 58 -5.70 17.10 6.17
C ASN A 58 -5.02 18.31 5.49
N ILE A 59 -3.85 18.13 4.91
CA ILE A 59 -3.15 19.15 4.11
C ILE A 59 -3.44 19.05 2.61
N LYS A 60 -4.49 18.30 2.22
CA LYS A 60 -5.02 18.15 0.86
C LYS A 60 -4.05 17.58 -0.18
N LEU A 61 -2.98 16.93 0.22
CA LEU A 61 -2.02 16.28 -0.69
C LEU A 61 -2.51 14.93 -1.22
N VAL A 62 -3.36 14.23 -0.46
CA VAL A 62 -3.90 12.94 -0.88
C VAL A 62 -5.41 12.88 -0.69
N ASP A 63 -6.08 12.10 -1.56
CA ASP A 63 -7.35 11.47 -1.26
C ASP A 63 -7.10 10.02 -0.83
N ILE A 64 -7.88 9.52 0.13
CA ILE A 64 -7.72 8.16 0.65
C ILE A 64 -8.84 7.27 0.14
N SER A 65 -8.46 6.10 -0.38
CA SER A 65 -9.35 4.98 -0.65
C SER A 65 -8.86 3.74 0.09
N ILE A 66 -9.77 2.94 0.66
CA ILE A 66 -9.41 1.67 1.27
C ILE A 66 -9.93 0.51 0.41
N ALA A 67 -9.02 -0.35 -0.02
CA ALA A 67 -9.33 -1.59 -0.72
C ALA A 67 -9.36 -2.76 0.27
N ILE A 68 -10.53 -3.33 0.50
CA ILE A 68 -10.79 -4.26 1.60
C ILE A 68 -10.88 -5.70 1.08
N SER A 69 -10.24 -6.64 1.78
CA SER A 69 -10.41 -8.08 1.60
C SER A 69 -10.91 -8.75 2.88
N GLY A 70 -11.60 -9.90 2.73
CA GLY A 70 -12.09 -10.70 3.85
C GLY A 70 -13.49 -10.32 4.36
N LEU A 71 -14.17 -9.37 3.72
CA LEU A 71 -15.54 -8.95 4.02
C LEU A 71 -16.38 -8.87 2.76
N GLY A 72 -17.70 -9.05 2.89
CA GLY A 72 -18.67 -8.66 1.87
C GLY A 72 -18.94 -7.16 1.87
N GLU A 73 -19.55 -6.64 0.81
CA GLU A 73 -19.72 -5.19 0.56
C GLU A 73 -20.38 -4.43 1.72
N ARG A 74 -21.50 -4.96 2.27
CA ARG A 74 -22.21 -4.34 3.39
C ARG A 74 -21.31 -4.12 4.61
N ASN A 75 -20.49 -5.12 4.94
CA ASN A 75 -19.56 -5.05 6.06
C ASN A 75 -18.34 -4.19 5.75
N CYS A 76 -17.87 -4.16 4.49
CA CYS A 76 -16.84 -3.21 4.06
C CYS A 76 -17.29 -1.77 4.24
N ARG A 77 -18.54 -1.45 3.86
CA ARG A 77 -19.15 -0.11 4.07
C ARG A 77 -19.19 0.27 5.55
N ARG A 78 -19.60 -0.66 6.42
CA ARG A 78 -19.61 -0.43 7.87
C ARG A 78 -18.21 -0.19 8.41
N TRP A 79 -17.26 -1.04 8.04
CA TRP A 79 -15.89 -0.92 8.52
C TRP A 79 -15.20 0.34 8.01
N SER A 80 -15.36 0.71 6.75
CA SER A 80 -14.80 1.97 6.22
C SER A 80 -15.36 3.19 6.96
N LYS A 81 -16.65 3.18 7.32
CA LYS A 81 -17.28 4.24 8.14
C LYS A 81 -16.64 4.32 9.53
N VAL A 82 -16.43 3.19 10.21
CA VAL A 82 -15.75 3.14 11.52
C VAL A 82 -14.33 3.69 11.43
N LEU A 83 -13.61 3.40 10.32
CA LEU A 83 -12.27 3.91 10.07
C LEU A 83 -12.26 5.40 9.62
N GLY A 84 -13.44 6.00 9.42
CA GLY A 84 -13.58 7.37 8.96
C GLY A 84 -13.07 7.58 7.53
N ILE A 85 -13.17 6.56 6.66
CA ILE A 85 -12.79 6.62 5.24
C ILE A 85 -14.05 6.57 4.38
N LYS A 86 -14.28 7.63 3.60
CA LYS A 86 -15.48 7.75 2.76
C LYS A 86 -15.45 6.83 1.53
N LYS A 87 -14.27 6.61 0.96
CA LYS A 87 -14.09 5.84 -0.27
C LYS A 87 -13.54 4.46 0.03
N PHE A 88 -14.29 3.42 -0.31
CA PHE A 88 -13.87 2.04 -0.17
C PHE A 88 -14.19 1.22 -1.41
N ASN A 89 -13.43 0.15 -1.63
CA ASN A 89 -13.67 -0.83 -2.67
C ASN A 89 -13.37 -2.24 -2.15
N LEU A 90 -13.94 -3.27 -2.76
CA LEU A 90 -13.53 -4.64 -2.55
C LEU A 90 -12.23 -4.91 -3.34
N GLN A 91 -11.28 -5.62 -2.75
CA GLN A 91 -10.09 -6.06 -3.49
C GLN A 91 -10.44 -7.05 -4.61
N GLY A 92 -11.50 -7.85 -4.41
CA GLY A 92 -11.88 -8.92 -5.31
C GLY A 92 -10.95 -10.15 -5.23
N LYS A 93 -11.16 -11.11 -6.13
CA LYS A 93 -10.34 -12.33 -6.26
C LYS A 93 -9.07 -12.05 -7.08
N GLY A 94 -8.12 -12.99 -7.02
CA GLY A 94 -6.89 -12.95 -7.80
C GLY A 94 -5.64 -12.64 -6.98
N CYS A 95 -4.49 -12.56 -7.65
CA CYS A 95 -3.20 -12.20 -7.06
C CYS A 95 -3.14 -10.71 -6.66
N LEU A 96 -2.09 -10.30 -5.97
CA LEU A 96 -1.94 -8.91 -5.51
C LEU A 96 -1.91 -7.91 -6.69
N GLY A 97 -1.21 -8.25 -7.78
CA GLY A 97 -1.16 -7.41 -8.97
C GLY A 97 -2.53 -7.20 -9.62
N GLU A 98 -3.32 -8.25 -9.77
CA GLU A 98 -4.69 -8.15 -10.30
C GLU A 98 -5.59 -7.29 -9.40
N LYS A 99 -5.43 -7.40 -8.08
CA LYS A 99 -6.14 -6.56 -7.12
C LYS A 99 -5.76 -5.10 -7.25
N MET A 100 -4.47 -4.78 -7.31
CA MET A 100 -3.99 -3.40 -7.51
C MET A 100 -4.45 -2.84 -8.87
N LYS A 101 -4.29 -3.58 -9.95
CA LYS A 101 -4.77 -3.18 -11.28
C LYS A 101 -6.28 -2.88 -11.29
N ARG A 102 -7.07 -3.73 -10.65
CA ARG A 102 -8.52 -3.52 -10.48
C ARG A 102 -8.82 -2.20 -9.74
N GLN A 103 -8.08 -1.90 -8.67
CA GLN A 103 -8.27 -0.65 -7.94
C GLN A 103 -7.95 0.57 -8.79
N ILE A 104 -6.96 0.53 -9.66
CA ILE A 104 -6.66 1.62 -10.60
C ILE A 104 -7.85 1.83 -11.54
N ILE A 105 -8.37 0.77 -12.14
CA ILE A 105 -9.49 0.82 -13.08
C ILE A 105 -10.75 1.39 -12.41
N ILE A 106 -11.12 0.88 -11.23
CA ILE A 106 -12.31 1.34 -10.48
C ILE A 106 -12.20 2.83 -10.10
N ASN A 107 -11.00 3.30 -9.79
CA ASN A 107 -10.79 4.68 -9.36
C ASN A 107 -10.50 5.65 -10.52
N LYS A 108 -10.40 5.19 -11.78
CA LYS A 108 -10.02 6.03 -12.93
C LYS A 108 -10.91 7.27 -13.08
N LYS A 109 -12.24 7.08 -13.06
CA LYS A 109 -13.20 8.19 -13.17
C LYS A 109 -13.05 9.20 -12.02
N PHE A 110 -12.88 8.71 -10.79
CA PHE A 110 -12.64 9.54 -9.62
C PHE A 110 -11.34 10.35 -9.74
N CYS A 111 -10.26 9.74 -10.20
CA CYS A 111 -8.98 10.42 -10.40
C CYS A 111 -9.12 11.58 -11.40
N VAL A 112 -9.77 11.35 -12.53
CA VAL A 112 -10.00 12.39 -13.54
C VAL A 112 -10.82 13.54 -12.96
N GLN A 113 -11.94 13.25 -12.29
CA GLN A 113 -12.83 14.27 -11.71
C GLN A 113 -12.15 15.12 -10.63
N ASN A 114 -11.20 14.56 -9.88
CA ASN A 114 -10.51 15.23 -8.79
C ASN A 114 -9.10 15.71 -9.17
N LYS A 115 -8.72 15.69 -10.45
CA LYS A 115 -7.40 16.09 -10.97
C LYS A 115 -6.25 15.37 -10.27
N ILE A 116 -6.46 14.09 -9.94
CA ILE A 116 -5.45 13.23 -9.32
C ILE A 116 -4.58 12.64 -10.41
N LYS A 117 -3.27 12.86 -10.34
CA LYS A 117 -2.31 12.37 -11.32
C LYS A 117 -1.62 11.08 -10.91
N ASN A 118 -1.42 10.87 -9.61
CA ASN A 118 -0.66 9.75 -9.11
C ASN A 118 -1.52 8.80 -8.27
N ILE A 119 -1.19 7.51 -8.28
CA ILE A 119 -1.79 6.51 -7.40
C ILE A 119 -0.68 5.85 -6.59
N ILE A 120 -0.86 5.80 -5.26
CA ILE A 120 0.07 5.18 -4.33
C ILE A 120 -0.65 4.04 -3.63
N PHE A 121 -0.06 2.83 -3.64
CA PHE A 121 -0.54 1.69 -2.88
C PHE A 121 0.35 1.44 -1.67
N ILE A 122 -0.27 1.20 -0.53
CA ILE A 122 0.40 0.76 0.70
C ILE A 122 -0.35 -0.41 1.33
N GLY A 123 0.40 -1.30 1.99
CA GLY A 123 -0.14 -2.33 2.87
C GLY A 123 -0.47 -1.78 4.26
N THR A 124 -0.87 -2.67 5.17
CA THR A 124 -1.13 -2.36 6.59
C THR A 124 -0.21 -3.14 7.52
N ASP A 125 0.98 -3.47 7.08
CA ASP A 125 1.92 -4.35 7.79
C ASP A 125 3.25 -3.64 8.17
N LEU A 126 3.25 -2.30 8.13
CA LEU A 126 4.43 -1.46 8.32
C LEU A 126 4.34 -0.68 9.63
N PRO A 127 5.01 -1.13 10.71
CA PRO A 127 4.92 -0.48 12.03
C PRO A 127 5.64 0.89 12.08
N ASP A 128 6.66 1.08 11.27
CA ASP A 128 7.48 2.28 11.17
C ASP A 128 7.06 3.23 10.03
N LEU A 129 5.86 3.02 9.46
CA LEU A 129 5.32 3.94 8.46
C LEU A 129 5.10 5.32 9.07
N CYS A 130 5.69 6.34 8.48
CA CYS A 130 5.49 7.72 8.90
C CYS A 130 4.99 8.62 7.75
N HIS A 131 4.55 9.82 8.08
CA HIS A 131 4.05 10.77 7.08
C HIS A 131 5.13 11.23 6.10
N LEU A 132 6.41 11.23 6.49
CA LEU A 132 7.53 11.58 5.62
C LEU A 132 7.72 10.57 4.49
N ASP A 133 7.48 9.28 4.73
CA ASP A 133 7.53 8.24 3.70
C ASP A 133 6.57 8.55 2.54
N LEU A 134 5.34 8.90 2.89
CA LEU A 134 4.29 9.23 1.93
C LEU A 134 4.56 10.58 1.24
N LEU A 135 5.03 11.57 1.99
CA LEU A 135 5.39 12.88 1.44
C LEU A 135 6.56 12.76 0.46
N THR A 136 7.59 12.00 0.80
CA THR A 136 8.73 11.71 -0.10
C THR A 136 8.24 11.01 -1.37
N THR A 137 7.35 10.02 -1.24
CA THR A 137 6.75 9.36 -2.41
C THR A 137 6.08 10.36 -3.36
N ILE A 138 5.26 11.28 -2.82
CA ILE A 138 4.55 12.28 -3.63
C ILE A 138 5.54 13.24 -4.30
N LYS A 139 6.59 13.67 -3.60
CA LYS A 139 7.65 14.53 -4.16
C LYS A 139 8.40 13.84 -5.30
N GLU A 140 8.78 12.59 -5.10
CA GLU A 140 9.55 11.82 -6.08
C GLU A 140 8.74 11.45 -7.33
N LEU A 141 7.42 11.30 -7.22
CA LEU A 141 6.53 11.08 -8.36
C LEU A 141 6.45 12.26 -9.34
N LYS A 142 6.99 13.43 -8.99
CA LYS A 142 7.13 14.56 -9.95
C LYS A 142 8.19 14.31 -11.01
N GLN A 143 9.22 13.55 -10.69
CA GLN A 143 10.39 13.34 -11.56
C GLN A 143 10.54 11.89 -12.00
N ASN A 144 9.83 10.96 -11.36
CA ASN A 144 9.89 9.53 -11.61
C ASN A 144 8.51 8.99 -11.94
N ASP A 145 8.47 7.98 -12.81
CA ASP A 145 7.23 7.33 -13.22
C ASP A 145 6.78 6.26 -12.22
N LEU A 146 7.74 5.60 -11.54
CA LEU A 146 7.53 4.54 -10.57
C LEU A 146 8.34 4.81 -9.30
N ILE A 147 7.68 4.71 -8.14
CA ILE A 147 8.35 4.72 -6.84
C ILE A 147 8.10 3.38 -6.15
N LEU A 148 9.15 2.77 -5.63
CA LEU A 148 9.08 1.51 -4.90
C LEU A 148 9.70 1.68 -3.52
N GLY A 149 9.00 1.25 -2.48
CA GLY A 149 9.53 1.10 -1.13
C GLY A 149 9.91 -0.36 -0.89
N PRO A 150 11.20 -0.75 -1.01
CA PRO A 150 11.61 -2.14 -0.87
C PRO A 150 11.32 -2.70 0.52
N SER A 151 10.97 -3.99 0.60
CA SER A 151 10.82 -4.73 1.86
C SER A 151 11.85 -5.84 1.98
N ASN A 152 12.11 -6.30 3.21
CA ASN A 152 13.13 -7.31 3.47
C ASN A 152 12.76 -8.72 3.03
N ASP A 153 11.52 -8.94 2.60
CA ASP A 153 11.04 -10.22 2.08
C ASP A 153 11.15 -10.33 0.54
N GLY A 154 11.83 -9.38 -0.10
CA GLY A 154 12.02 -9.34 -1.56
C GLY A 154 10.84 -8.74 -2.34
N GLY A 155 9.85 -8.21 -1.62
CA GLY A 155 8.74 -7.43 -2.17
C GLY A 155 8.92 -5.92 -1.99
N TYR A 156 7.81 -5.22 -1.91
CA TYR A 156 7.76 -3.80 -1.58
C TYR A 156 6.58 -3.49 -0.65
N TRP A 157 6.79 -2.56 0.27
CA TRP A 157 5.79 -2.06 1.21
C TRP A 157 4.94 -0.93 0.62
N LEU A 158 5.44 -0.26 -0.44
CA LEU A 158 4.79 0.80 -1.16
C LEU A 158 5.11 0.69 -2.66
N ILE A 159 4.10 1.00 -3.49
CA ILE A 159 4.30 1.27 -4.91
C ILE A 159 3.54 2.55 -5.29
N GLY A 160 4.26 3.54 -5.84
CA GLY A 160 3.73 4.79 -6.38
C GLY A 160 3.80 4.80 -7.90
N LEU A 161 2.70 5.15 -8.55
CA LEU A 161 2.53 5.15 -10.00
C LEU A 161 2.16 6.55 -10.49
N SER A 162 2.91 7.07 -11.46
CA SER A 162 2.59 8.33 -12.15
C SER A 162 1.41 8.20 -13.10
N GLU A 163 0.83 9.33 -13.49
CA GLU A 163 -0.21 9.40 -14.53
C GLU A 163 0.21 8.69 -15.83
N LYS A 164 1.48 8.78 -16.19
CA LYS A 164 2.03 8.15 -17.39
C LYS A 164 1.93 6.62 -17.34
N ILE A 165 2.25 6.01 -16.18
CA ILE A 165 2.06 4.57 -16.01
C ILE A 165 0.58 4.22 -16.01
N ILE A 166 -0.24 4.96 -15.26
CA ILE A 166 -1.67 4.70 -15.11
C ILE A 166 -2.40 4.76 -16.46
N SER A 167 -2.02 5.71 -17.33
CA SER A 167 -2.71 5.94 -18.60
C SER A 167 -2.20 5.06 -19.75
N LYS A 168 -0.86 4.84 -19.82
CA LYS A 168 -0.22 4.23 -21.01
C LYS A 168 0.45 2.89 -20.75
N HIS A 169 0.84 2.61 -19.51
CA HIS A 169 1.69 1.46 -19.16
C HIS A 169 1.15 0.64 -17.99
N LEU A 170 -0.16 0.64 -17.76
CA LEU A 170 -0.83 0.06 -16.59
C LEU A 170 -0.47 -1.41 -16.32
N HIS A 171 -0.12 -2.17 -17.34
CA HIS A 171 0.21 -3.59 -17.19
C HIS A 171 1.65 -3.83 -16.68
N LEU A 172 2.60 -2.91 -16.99
CA LEU A 172 4.02 -3.11 -16.70
C LEU A 172 4.34 -3.44 -15.24
N PRO A 173 3.81 -2.72 -14.23
CA PRO A 173 4.14 -3.02 -12.84
C PRO A 173 3.65 -4.39 -12.36
N PHE A 174 2.82 -5.08 -13.14
CA PHE A 174 2.07 -6.25 -12.67
C PHE A 174 2.20 -7.49 -13.56
N ILE A 175 2.81 -7.37 -14.74
CA ILE A 175 2.94 -8.49 -15.69
C ILE A 175 4.06 -9.43 -15.27
N ASN A 176 3.84 -10.74 -15.46
CA ASN A 176 4.82 -11.81 -15.24
C ASN A 176 5.43 -11.86 -13.82
N ILE A 177 4.74 -11.30 -12.82
CA ILE A 177 5.21 -11.31 -11.44
C ILE A 177 4.68 -12.53 -10.72
N LYS A 178 5.58 -13.35 -10.18
CA LYS A 178 5.26 -14.44 -9.26
C LYS A 178 5.05 -13.89 -7.85
N TRP A 179 3.84 -13.43 -7.58
CA TRP A 179 3.47 -12.85 -6.28
C TRP A 179 3.73 -13.79 -5.11
N SER A 180 4.05 -13.24 -3.95
CA SER A 180 4.39 -13.97 -2.71
C SER A 180 5.70 -14.75 -2.77
N LYS A 181 6.59 -14.41 -3.70
CA LYS A 181 7.97 -14.89 -3.79
C LYS A 181 8.96 -13.79 -3.47
N GLU A 182 10.21 -14.16 -3.18
CA GLU A 182 11.28 -13.22 -2.83
C GLU A 182 11.74 -12.32 -3.98
N ASN A 183 11.30 -12.58 -5.21
CA ASN A 183 11.73 -11.86 -6.42
C ASN A 183 10.69 -10.87 -6.93
N VAL A 184 9.68 -10.49 -6.15
CA VAL A 184 8.61 -9.57 -6.60
C VAL A 184 9.18 -8.21 -6.99
N LEU A 185 10.06 -7.64 -6.15
CA LEU A 185 10.72 -6.37 -6.43
C LEU A 185 11.54 -6.43 -7.72
N GLN A 186 12.42 -7.44 -7.84
CA GLN A 186 13.28 -7.60 -9.01
C GLN A 186 12.46 -7.79 -10.29
N ASN A 187 11.48 -8.70 -10.29
CA ASN A 187 10.61 -8.92 -11.45
C ASN A 187 9.83 -7.65 -11.83
N THR A 188 9.45 -6.82 -10.85
CA THR A 188 8.82 -5.53 -11.16
C THR A 188 9.79 -4.60 -11.88
N ILE A 189 11.05 -4.50 -11.43
CA ILE A 189 12.07 -3.64 -12.05
C ILE A 189 12.41 -4.13 -13.44
N ASP A 190 12.57 -5.45 -13.65
CA ASP A 190 12.92 -6.05 -14.93
C ASP A 190 11.90 -5.67 -16.02
N ASN A 191 10.63 -5.53 -15.67
CA ASN A 191 9.60 -5.05 -16.60
C ASN A 191 9.82 -3.61 -17.08
N PHE A 192 10.66 -2.84 -16.41
CA PHE A 192 10.99 -1.46 -16.77
C PHE A 192 12.35 -1.33 -17.50
N ALA A 193 13.18 -2.38 -17.51
CA ALA A 193 14.55 -2.34 -18.02
C ALA A 193 14.68 -1.83 -19.47
N PHE A 194 13.70 -2.15 -20.32
CA PHE A 194 13.68 -1.77 -21.73
C PHE A 194 12.75 -0.58 -22.04
N THR A 195 12.39 0.18 -21.02
CA THR A 195 11.52 1.34 -21.16
C THR A 195 12.29 2.64 -20.88
N LYS A 196 11.75 3.77 -21.37
CA LYS A 196 12.24 5.11 -21.00
C LYS A 196 11.58 5.63 -19.69
N LEU A 197 10.94 4.76 -18.94
CA LEU A 197 10.30 5.10 -17.68
C LEU A 197 11.34 5.18 -16.56
N LYS A 198 11.23 6.21 -15.73
CA LYS A 198 12.14 6.40 -14.58
C LYS A 198 11.55 5.79 -13.32
N TYR A 199 12.38 5.11 -12.56
CA TYR A 199 11.97 4.62 -11.24
C TYR A 199 12.96 5.04 -10.15
N LYS A 200 12.47 5.10 -8.91
CA LYS A 200 13.28 5.40 -7.72
C LYS A 200 12.87 4.52 -6.55
N PHE A 201 13.83 4.18 -5.72
CA PHE A 201 13.59 3.48 -4.46
C PHE A 201 13.49 4.46 -3.30
N LEU A 202 12.59 4.15 -2.37
CA LEU A 202 12.58 4.67 -1.01
C LEU A 202 13.46 3.80 -0.12
N ASP A 203 13.60 4.21 1.13
CA ASP A 203 14.31 3.42 2.13
C ASP A 203 13.65 2.05 2.34
N LYS A 204 14.49 1.05 2.50
CA LYS A 204 14.06 -0.32 2.75
C LYS A 204 13.51 -0.46 4.17
N LYS A 205 12.34 -1.10 4.30
CA LYS A 205 11.67 -1.28 5.60
C LYS A 205 11.40 -2.74 5.93
N LEU A 206 11.27 -3.00 7.24
CA LEU A 206 10.88 -4.31 7.78
C LEU A 206 9.36 -4.44 7.83
N ILE A 207 8.85 -5.52 7.25
CA ILE A 207 7.44 -5.88 7.43
C ILE A 207 7.28 -6.57 8.80
N LEU A 208 6.20 -6.23 9.51
CA LEU A 208 5.92 -6.63 10.89
C LEU A 208 6.14 -8.13 11.18
N ILE A 209 5.75 -9.02 10.26
CA ILE A 209 5.87 -10.47 10.47
C ILE A 209 7.34 -10.86 10.68
N ARG A 210 8.26 -10.27 9.92
CA ARG A 210 9.68 -10.57 10.01
C ARG A 210 10.36 -9.94 11.24
N LEU A 211 9.88 -8.78 11.65
CA LEU A 211 10.35 -8.09 12.86
C LEU A 211 10.02 -8.87 14.14
N LEU A 212 8.85 -9.51 14.19
CA LEU A 212 8.44 -10.36 15.31
C LEU A 212 9.18 -11.70 15.31
N ILE A 213 9.45 -12.32 14.15
CA ILE A 213 10.25 -13.52 14.04
C ILE A 213 11.67 -13.24 14.54
N LEU A 214 12.31 -12.16 14.09
CA LEU A 214 13.65 -11.78 14.53
C LEU A 214 13.73 -11.52 16.05
N LYS A 215 12.69 -10.92 16.64
CA LYS A 215 12.62 -10.73 18.10
C LYS A 215 12.43 -12.03 18.87
N ILE A 216 11.72 -13.00 18.32
CA ILE A 216 11.53 -14.31 18.94
C ILE A 216 12.85 -15.09 18.85
N GLU A 217 13.52 -15.09 17.71
CA GLU A 217 14.83 -15.74 17.51
C GLU A 217 15.91 -15.13 18.41
N SER A 218 15.95 -13.78 18.58
CA SER A 218 16.89 -13.11 19.48
C SER A 218 16.63 -13.41 20.96
N ASN A 219 15.36 -13.63 21.37
CA ASN A 219 15.03 -14.00 22.74
C ASN A 219 15.23 -15.50 23.07
N GLN A 220 15.42 -16.34 22.06
CA GLN A 220 15.76 -17.77 22.24
C GLN A 220 17.28 -18.02 22.31
N LEU A 221 18.08 -17.01 21.93
CA LEU A 221 19.56 -17.06 21.95
C LEU A 221 20.16 -16.32 23.17
N ALA A 222 19.34 -15.69 23.98
CA ALA A 222 19.68 -15.06 25.26
C ALA A 222 19.17 -15.88 26.44
#